data_9171cb2bd3296d34dc8f40c328078a45
#
_entry.id   9171cb2bd3296d34dc8f40c328078a45
#
_cell.length_a   1.000
_cell.length_b   1.000
_cell.length_c   1.000
_cell.angle_alpha   90.00
_cell.angle_beta   90.00
_cell.angle_gamma   90.00
#
_symmetry.space_group_name_H-M   'P 1'
#
loop_
_entity.id
_entity.type
_entity.pdbx_description
1 polymer ?
#
loop_
_entity_poly.entity_id
_entity_poly.type
_entity_poly.pdbx_seq_one_letter_code
_entity_poly.pdbx_strand_id
1 'polypeptide(L)'
;MQIIENKALVFKTRNPHKYSIIPKHKVMPVDGGYQVAVYWGLDEVRVLRNLGVKNVPSPITQRYDWPGRYKPMQHQIDTAAFLTMHRRAFVFSEPGTGKTLSALWAADYLMKLGKVRRVLILCPLSIMHSAWMGDINNSVIHRSAIIAHHPKAARRIEMIQQDYEIVISNYEGLGLIADEVRADGRFDLVIVDEANAYKTPTTRRWKALNSILTPNTYLWMMTGTPASQSPTDAYGLAKLVNPEGVPKFFTAWRDKVMNKLTLYKWAPKPTAKDDVFDALQPAIRFTKAECLDLPPVVTMTREVEMTPQQAKYYNTLKTQMLVQAAGETISAVNAAAAMNKLLQISCGAAYTDDREVVEFDSAPRLSVLEEVLEETDRKVIIFALFLSTIDTISNYLTKKGIANEQIHGGVSASKRAQIIHRFQNEPTPRVLVMQPAASAHGITLTAADTVVFYGPLMSVEQYIQCCARADRKGQNSDKVTVVHIQSSPVEKRMFKALSQKVDDNGLLTEMFNNVISE
;
A
#
# COMPACT_ATOMS: atom_id res chain seq x y z
N MET A 1 8.43 2.12 34.48
CA MET A 1 8.08 0.68 34.41
C MET A 1 9.35 -0.09 34.11
N GLN A 2 9.59 -1.20 34.81
CA GLN A 2 10.77 -2.06 34.62
C GLN A 2 10.32 -3.48 34.30
N ILE A 3 11.06 -4.15 33.43
CA ILE A 3 10.87 -5.59 33.14
C ILE A 3 11.88 -6.35 33.99
N ILE A 4 11.41 -7.30 34.78
CA ILE A 4 12.27 -8.14 35.64
C ILE A 4 12.25 -9.57 35.10
N GLU A 5 13.44 -10.13 34.81
CA GLU A 5 13.66 -11.51 34.34
C GLU A 5 12.79 -11.91 33.14
N ASN A 6 12.43 -10.97 32.28
CA ASN A 6 11.49 -11.20 31.19
C ASN A 6 10.14 -11.83 31.62
N LYS A 7 9.77 -11.75 32.89
CA LYS A 7 8.59 -12.40 33.48
C LYS A 7 7.60 -11.44 34.11
N ALA A 8 8.07 -10.32 34.65
CA ALA A 8 7.23 -9.40 35.39
C ALA A 8 7.44 -7.95 34.96
N LEU A 9 6.33 -7.20 34.90
CA LEU A 9 6.33 -5.74 34.80
C LEU A 9 6.20 -5.17 36.21
N VAL A 10 7.12 -4.28 36.58
CA VAL A 10 7.15 -3.65 37.90
C VAL A 10 7.07 -2.14 37.74
N PHE A 11 6.15 -1.50 38.47
CA PHE A 11 5.96 -0.06 38.46
C PHE A 11 5.44 0.47 39.80
N LYS A 12 5.66 1.76 40.06
CA LYS A 12 5.16 2.45 41.24
C LYS A 12 3.77 3.05 40.99
N THR A 13 2.90 3.01 42.02
CA THR A 13 1.56 3.61 42.00
C THR A 13 1.15 4.08 43.39
N ARG A 14 0.26 5.08 43.45
CA ARG A 14 -0.40 5.49 44.68
C ARG A 14 -1.71 4.75 44.92
N ASN A 15 -2.29 4.12 43.90
CA ASN A 15 -3.55 3.38 43.99
C ASN A 15 -3.37 1.92 43.52
N PRO A 16 -2.93 1.00 44.37
CA PRO A 16 -2.69 -0.39 44.01
C PRO A 16 -4.00 -1.17 43.75
N HIS A 17 -5.12 -0.77 44.36
CA HIS A 17 -6.41 -1.45 44.21
C HIS A 17 -6.92 -1.43 42.74
N LYS A 18 -6.53 -0.44 41.96
CA LYS A 18 -6.82 -0.37 40.52
C LYS A 18 -6.36 -1.62 39.77
N TYR A 19 -5.31 -2.30 40.22
CA TYR A 19 -4.67 -3.43 39.52
C TYR A 19 -5.06 -4.79 40.12
N SER A 20 -5.95 -4.82 41.15
CA SER A 20 -6.40 -6.07 41.79
C SER A 20 -7.19 -6.99 40.86
N ILE A 21 -7.73 -6.45 39.76
CA ILE A 21 -8.41 -7.24 38.72
C ILE A 21 -7.45 -8.11 37.89
N ILE A 22 -6.14 -7.88 37.97
CA ILE A 22 -5.14 -8.65 37.23
C ILE A 22 -4.82 -9.93 38.02
N PRO A 23 -5.11 -11.14 37.51
CA PRO A 23 -5.00 -12.37 38.30
C PRO A 23 -3.60 -12.63 38.87
N LYS A 24 -2.55 -12.33 38.10
CA LYS A 24 -1.15 -12.57 38.50
C LYS A 24 -0.47 -11.23 38.82
N HIS A 25 -0.78 -10.69 40.01
CA HIS A 25 -0.14 -9.47 40.50
C HIS A 25 0.35 -9.64 41.96
N LYS A 26 1.33 -8.84 42.33
CA LYS A 26 1.80 -8.66 43.71
C LYS A 26 1.93 -7.19 44.03
N VAL A 27 1.55 -6.80 45.21
CA VAL A 27 1.64 -5.42 45.71
C VAL A 27 2.55 -5.41 46.93
N MET A 28 3.50 -4.49 46.96
CA MET A 28 4.40 -4.27 48.09
C MET A 28 4.42 -2.78 48.44
N PRO A 29 4.31 -2.40 49.71
CA PRO A 29 4.49 -1.03 50.15
C PRO A 29 5.95 -0.61 49.92
N VAL A 30 6.15 0.63 49.44
CA VAL A 30 7.47 1.25 49.26
C VAL A 30 7.38 2.73 49.61
N ASP A 31 8.53 3.37 49.83
CA ASP A 31 8.56 4.78 50.12
C ASP A 31 7.83 5.61 49.04
N GLY A 32 6.82 6.35 49.50
CA GLY A 32 6.00 7.21 48.63
C GLY A 32 4.85 6.52 47.89
N GLY A 33 4.50 5.25 48.24
CA GLY A 33 3.37 4.54 47.63
C GLY A 33 3.48 3.02 47.64
N TYR A 34 3.13 2.42 46.52
CA TYR A 34 3.16 0.97 46.38
C TYR A 34 3.91 0.60 45.09
N GLN A 35 4.63 -0.51 45.15
CA GLN A 35 5.20 -1.17 43.99
C GLN A 35 4.26 -2.31 43.57
N VAL A 36 3.86 -2.33 42.31
CA VAL A 36 3.02 -3.38 41.75
C VAL A 36 3.85 -4.17 40.75
N ALA A 37 3.90 -5.49 40.95
CA ALA A 37 4.48 -6.45 40.03
C ALA A 37 3.35 -7.23 39.35
N VAL A 38 3.31 -7.26 38.04
CA VAL A 38 2.31 -7.98 37.24
C VAL A 38 3.05 -8.96 36.33
N TYR A 39 2.48 -10.16 36.16
CA TYR A 39 3.02 -11.08 35.17
C TYR A 39 3.05 -10.41 33.79
N TRP A 40 4.17 -10.50 33.08
CA TRP A 40 4.33 -9.88 31.79
C TRP A 40 3.79 -10.80 30.68
N GLY A 41 2.48 -11.04 30.70
CA GLY A 41 1.73 -11.77 29.68
C GLY A 41 0.95 -10.81 28.78
N LEU A 42 0.49 -11.30 27.64
CA LEU A 42 -0.22 -10.47 26.67
C LEU A 42 -1.57 -9.95 27.22
N ASP A 43 -2.30 -10.80 27.95
CA ASP A 43 -3.59 -10.43 28.52
C ASP A 43 -3.43 -9.40 29.63
N GLU A 44 -2.44 -9.58 30.53
CA GLU A 44 -2.14 -8.65 31.60
C GLU A 44 -1.70 -7.28 31.05
N VAL A 45 -0.90 -7.27 30.00
CA VAL A 45 -0.46 -6.04 29.34
C VAL A 45 -1.65 -5.31 28.71
N ARG A 46 -2.58 -6.02 28.08
CA ARG A 46 -3.82 -5.44 27.55
C ARG A 46 -4.69 -4.84 28.65
N VAL A 47 -4.84 -5.54 29.77
CA VAL A 47 -5.58 -5.02 30.92
C VAL A 47 -4.90 -3.77 31.48
N LEU A 48 -3.58 -3.75 31.64
CA LEU A 48 -2.85 -2.56 32.10
C LEU A 48 -3.12 -1.35 31.20
N ARG A 49 -3.10 -1.52 29.88
CA ARG A 49 -3.43 -0.45 28.93
C ARG A 49 -4.89 0.02 29.08
N ASN A 50 -5.83 -0.90 29.18
CA ASN A 50 -7.25 -0.56 29.42
C ASN A 50 -7.47 0.20 30.73
N LEU A 51 -6.61 -0.05 31.72
CA LEU A 51 -6.55 0.71 32.98
C LEU A 51 -5.82 2.07 32.81
N GLY A 52 -5.43 2.47 31.61
CA GLY A 52 -4.78 3.75 31.33
C GLY A 52 -3.30 3.81 31.67
N VAL A 53 -2.63 2.66 31.82
CA VAL A 53 -1.17 2.64 31.96
C VAL A 53 -0.54 2.86 30.58
N LYS A 54 0.19 3.96 30.45
CA LYS A 54 0.87 4.31 29.19
C LYS A 54 2.15 3.48 28.99
N ASN A 55 2.57 3.31 27.74
CA ASN A 55 3.84 2.70 27.34
C ASN A 55 4.11 1.30 27.91
N VAL A 56 3.06 0.47 27.98
CA VAL A 56 3.20 -0.92 28.42
C VAL A 56 3.76 -1.76 27.26
N PRO A 57 4.98 -2.32 27.37
CA PRO A 57 5.59 -3.07 26.29
C PRO A 57 4.90 -4.41 26.06
N SER A 58 4.70 -4.78 24.81
CA SER A 58 4.19 -6.11 24.44
C SER A 58 5.24 -7.19 24.73
N PRO A 59 4.85 -8.36 25.28
CA PRO A 59 5.79 -9.45 25.56
C PRO A 59 6.51 -10.01 24.33
N ILE A 60 5.98 -9.83 23.13
CA ILE A 60 6.61 -10.28 21.88
C ILE A 60 8.03 -9.72 21.74
N THR A 61 8.30 -8.51 22.24
CA THR A 61 9.58 -7.82 22.08
C THR A 61 10.76 -8.61 22.67
N GLN A 62 10.55 -9.39 23.72
CA GLN A 62 11.61 -10.17 24.40
C GLN A 62 11.28 -11.66 24.57
N ARG A 63 10.06 -12.09 24.30
CA ARG A 63 9.60 -13.47 24.49
C ARG A 63 9.33 -14.22 23.18
N TYR A 64 9.76 -13.64 22.07
CA TYR A 64 9.57 -14.25 20.77
C TYR A 64 10.92 -14.38 20.06
N ASP A 65 11.18 -15.55 19.50
CA ASP A 65 12.49 -15.92 18.97
C ASP A 65 12.75 -15.35 17.57
N TRP A 66 11.76 -14.67 16.97
CA TRP A 66 11.81 -14.10 15.63
C TRP A 66 12.33 -15.09 14.60
N PRO A 67 11.59 -16.18 14.34
CA PRO A 67 12.04 -17.26 13.48
C PRO A 67 12.26 -16.80 12.03
N GLY A 68 13.05 -17.60 11.30
CA GLY A 68 13.29 -17.42 9.89
C GLY A 68 14.68 -16.90 9.55
N ARG A 69 14.84 -16.61 8.26
CA ARG A 69 16.14 -16.21 7.67
C ARG A 69 16.54 -14.78 8.05
N TYR A 70 15.55 -13.90 8.25
CA TYR A 70 15.80 -12.47 8.45
C TYR A 70 15.70 -12.10 9.93
N LYS A 71 16.64 -11.29 10.40
CA LYS A 71 16.52 -10.64 11.71
C LYS A 71 15.59 -9.44 11.58
N PRO A 72 14.64 -9.23 12.52
CA PRO A 72 13.75 -8.10 12.47
C PRO A 72 14.50 -6.79 12.73
N MET A 73 14.12 -5.74 12.04
CA MET A 73 14.53 -4.37 12.33
C MET A 73 13.65 -3.80 13.45
N GLN A 74 14.10 -2.75 14.16
CA GLN A 74 13.38 -2.21 15.30
C GLN A 74 11.94 -1.81 14.97
N HIS A 75 11.69 -1.08 13.89
CA HIS A 75 10.35 -0.71 13.46
C HIS A 75 9.44 -1.91 13.12
N GLN A 76 10.03 -3.04 12.71
CA GLN A 76 9.28 -4.29 12.50
C GLN A 76 8.88 -4.93 13.82
N ILE A 77 9.78 -4.90 14.81
CA ILE A 77 9.50 -5.33 16.20
C ILE A 77 8.37 -4.48 16.77
N ASP A 78 8.47 -3.15 16.62
CA ASP A 78 7.47 -2.20 17.14
C ASP A 78 6.11 -2.39 16.46
N THR A 79 6.10 -2.61 15.14
CA THR A 79 4.88 -2.93 14.39
C THR A 79 4.25 -4.24 14.86
N ALA A 80 5.05 -5.30 15.04
CA ALA A 80 4.55 -6.58 15.52
C ALA A 80 4.03 -6.46 16.97
N ALA A 81 4.75 -5.73 17.82
CA ALA A 81 4.32 -5.43 19.20
C ALA A 81 2.98 -4.69 19.21
N PHE A 82 2.83 -3.67 18.39
CA PHE A 82 1.58 -2.92 18.24
C PHE A 82 0.42 -3.83 17.78
N LEU A 83 0.63 -4.66 16.77
CA LEU A 83 -0.40 -5.56 16.24
C LEU A 83 -0.86 -6.59 17.28
N THR A 84 0.06 -7.15 18.08
CA THR A 84 -0.33 -8.08 19.15
C THR A 84 -1.18 -7.44 20.24
N MET A 85 -1.08 -6.12 20.41
CA MET A 85 -1.82 -5.37 21.41
C MET A 85 -3.21 -4.92 20.93
N HIS A 86 -3.46 -4.90 19.62
CA HIS A 86 -4.71 -4.42 19.05
C HIS A 86 -5.42 -5.52 18.25
N ARG A 87 -6.68 -5.77 18.62
CA ARG A 87 -7.49 -6.75 17.88
C ARG A 87 -7.80 -6.26 16.47
N ARG A 88 -8.10 -4.99 16.33
CA ARG A 88 -8.29 -4.32 15.04
C ARG A 88 -7.35 -3.13 14.93
N ALA A 89 -6.61 -3.05 13.84
CA ALA A 89 -5.58 -2.02 13.68
C ALA A 89 -5.23 -1.76 12.22
N PHE A 90 -4.62 -0.60 12.01
CA PHE A 90 -4.01 -0.22 10.73
C PHE A 90 -2.48 -0.23 10.82
N VAL A 91 -1.84 -0.59 9.71
CA VAL A 91 -0.40 -0.40 9.49
C VAL A 91 -0.22 0.44 8.24
N PHE A 92 0.15 1.70 8.42
CA PHE A 92 0.28 2.68 7.35
C PHE A 92 1.74 2.94 6.94
N SER A 93 2.65 2.07 7.37
CA SER A 93 4.07 2.19 7.02
C SER A 93 4.29 2.14 5.51
N GLU A 94 5.28 2.89 5.04
CA GLU A 94 5.57 3.05 3.62
C GLU A 94 5.90 1.72 2.91
N PRO A 95 5.72 1.62 1.60
CA PRO A 95 6.14 0.45 0.84
C PRO A 95 7.63 0.16 1.02
N GLY A 96 8.00 -1.11 1.23
CA GLY A 96 9.40 -1.51 1.42
C GLY A 96 9.89 -1.55 2.87
N THR A 97 9.11 -1.10 3.86
CA THR A 97 9.45 -1.17 5.30
C THR A 97 9.28 -2.58 5.93
N GLY A 98 8.81 -3.58 5.16
CA GLY A 98 8.66 -4.96 5.65
C GLY A 98 7.41 -5.22 6.50
N LYS A 99 6.31 -4.53 6.21
CA LYS A 99 4.98 -4.73 6.84
C LYS A 99 4.55 -6.21 6.89
N THR A 100 4.76 -6.93 5.79
CA THR A 100 4.42 -8.35 5.64
C THR A 100 5.08 -9.20 6.73
N LEU A 101 6.39 -9.05 6.91
CA LEU A 101 7.15 -9.77 7.93
C LEU A 101 6.67 -9.43 9.35
N SER A 102 6.43 -8.14 9.64
CA SER A 102 5.93 -7.71 10.95
C SER A 102 4.58 -8.35 11.27
N ALA A 103 3.67 -8.40 10.28
CA ALA A 103 2.35 -9.03 10.44
C ALA A 103 2.46 -10.55 10.60
N LEU A 104 3.33 -11.23 9.85
CA LEU A 104 3.56 -12.67 9.96
C LEU A 104 4.12 -13.06 11.34
N TRP A 105 5.13 -12.33 11.85
CA TRP A 105 5.67 -12.59 13.18
C TRP A 105 4.66 -12.32 14.29
N ALA A 106 3.87 -11.25 14.18
CA ALA A 106 2.80 -10.98 15.14
C ALA A 106 1.73 -12.09 15.13
N ALA A 107 1.35 -12.57 13.92
CA ALA A 107 0.41 -13.68 13.76
C ALA A 107 0.95 -14.97 14.36
N ASP A 108 2.19 -15.36 14.04
CA ASP A 108 2.84 -16.56 14.59
C ASP A 108 2.93 -16.51 16.11
N TYR A 109 3.27 -15.35 16.67
CA TYR A 109 3.30 -15.16 18.13
C TYR A 109 1.91 -15.38 18.77
N LEU A 110 0.84 -14.84 18.17
CA LEU A 110 -0.51 -15.06 18.67
C LEU A 110 -0.94 -16.52 18.50
N MET A 111 -0.51 -17.20 17.45
CA MET A 111 -0.74 -18.63 17.25
C MET A 111 -0.01 -19.48 18.29
N LYS A 112 1.27 -19.18 18.61
CA LYS A 112 2.03 -19.83 19.70
C LYS A 112 1.36 -19.67 21.07
N LEU A 113 0.67 -18.55 21.29
CA LEU A 113 -0.10 -18.31 22.53
C LEU A 113 -1.51 -18.93 22.50
N GLY A 114 -1.91 -19.62 21.44
CA GLY A 114 -3.26 -20.17 21.26
C GLY A 114 -4.37 -19.12 21.13
N LYS A 115 -4.03 -17.86 20.82
CA LYS A 115 -4.98 -16.76 20.63
C LYS A 115 -5.54 -16.69 19.20
N VAL A 116 -4.84 -17.28 18.26
CA VAL A 116 -5.20 -17.37 16.84
C VAL A 116 -4.98 -18.81 16.40
N ARG A 117 -5.97 -19.41 15.78
CA ARG A 117 -5.93 -20.79 15.24
C ARG A 117 -5.63 -20.82 13.76
N ARG A 118 -6.31 -19.98 12.99
CA ARG A 118 -6.12 -19.84 11.53
C ARG A 118 -6.05 -18.38 11.12
N VAL A 119 -5.26 -18.11 10.11
CA VAL A 119 -5.05 -16.76 9.53
C VAL A 119 -5.55 -16.74 8.10
N LEU A 120 -6.41 -15.77 7.75
CA LEU A 120 -6.78 -15.45 6.39
C LEU A 120 -6.03 -14.21 5.93
N ILE A 121 -5.26 -14.32 4.85
CA ILE A 121 -4.55 -13.22 4.21
C ILE A 121 -5.26 -12.84 2.92
N LEU A 122 -5.68 -11.59 2.82
CA LEU A 122 -6.32 -11.02 1.64
C LEU A 122 -5.36 -10.02 1.00
N CYS A 123 -4.94 -10.31 -0.22
CA CYS A 123 -3.95 -9.48 -0.92
C CYS A 123 -4.20 -9.47 -2.44
N PRO A 124 -3.57 -8.58 -3.19
CA PRO A 124 -3.57 -8.61 -4.64
C PRO A 124 -3.02 -9.93 -5.19
N LEU A 125 -3.61 -10.41 -6.29
CA LEU A 125 -3.22 -11.68 -6.92
C LEU A 125 -1.72 -11.76 -7.25
N SER A 126 -1.14 -10.65 -7.66
CA SER A 126 0.28 -10.56 -8.08
C SER A 126 1.29 -10.82 -6.98
N ILE A 127 0.93 -10.65 -5.70
CA ILE A 127 1.86 -10.79 -4.55
C ILE A 127 1.63 -12.03 -3.70
N MET A 128 0.63 -12.84 -4.02
CA MET A 128 0.34 -14.06 -3.24
C MET A 128 1.54 -15.00 -3.16
N HIS A 129 2.18 -15.26 -4.31
CA HIS A 129 3.34 -16.14 -4.40
C HIS A 129 4.65 -15.42 -4.06
N SER A 130 4.88 -14.27 -4.69
CA SER A 130 6.18 -13.59 -4.64
C SER A 130 6.48 -12.91 -3.29
N ALA A 131 5.47 -12.32 -2.66
CA ALA A 131 5.65 -11.67 -1.37
C ALA A 131 5.14 -12.58 -0.23
N TRP A 132 3.83 -12.86 -0.15
CA TRP A 132 3.26 -13.55 1.01
C TRP A 132 3.77 -14.97 1.20
N MET A 133 3.67 -15.84 0.19
CA MET A 133 4.18 -17.22 0.32
C MET A 133 5.71 -17.23 0.47
N GLY A 134 6.40 -16.35 -0.25
CA GLY A 134 7.86 -16.18 -0.11
C GLY A 134 8.27 -15.75 1.31
N ASP A 135 7.59 -14.77 1.89
CA ASP A 135 7.88 -14.29 3.25
C ASP A 135 7.48 -15.33 4.33
N ILE A 136 6.39 -16.09 4.15
CA ILE A 136 6.03 -17.22 5.02
C ILE A 136 7.18 -18.24 5.06
N ASN A 137 7.67 -18.65 3.89
CA ASN A 137 8.77 -19.62 3.78
C ASN A 137 10.08 -19.10 4.37
N ASN A 138 10.31 -17.78 4.33
CA ASN A 138 11.52 -17.16 4.85
C ASN A 138 11.44 -16.77 6.34
N SER A 139 10.24 -16.66 6.93
CA SER A 139 10.08 -16.17 8.30
C SER A 139 9.39 -17.15 9.24
N VAL A 140 8.33 -17.84 8.79
CA VAL A 140 7.51 -18.73 9.64
C VAL A 140 7.28 -20.09 8.96
N ILE A 141 8.32 -20.67 8.37
CA ILE A 141 8.29 -21.92 7.60
C ILE A 141 7.68 -23.11 8.35
N HIS A 142 7.65 -23.05 9.66
CA HIS A 142 7.01 -24.08 10.51
C HIS A 142 5.49 -24.02 10.48
N ARG A 143 4.90 -22.99 9.86
CA ARG A 143 3.44 -22.87 9.64
C ARG A 143 3.03 -23.43 8.30
N SER A 144 1.97 -24.22 8.30
CA SER A 144 1.38 -24.71 7.07
C SER A 144 0.61 -23.59 6.36
N ALA A 145 0.85 -23.40 5.07
CA ALA A 145 0.23 -22.32 4.30
C ALA A 145 -0.24 -22.79 2.91
N ILE A 146 -1.35 -22.22 2.42
CA ILE A 146 -1.88 -22.48 1.08
C ILE A 146 -2.36 -21.20 0.41
N ILE A 147 -2.20 -21.13 -0.91
CA ILE A 147 -2.84 -20.11 -1.74
C ILE A 147 -4.16 -20.67 -2.29
N ALA A 148 -5.27 -20.21 -1.73
CA ALA A 148 -6.62 -20.58 -2.13
C ALA A 148 -7.07 -19.77 -3.36
N HIS A 149 -6.41 -19.99 -4.50
CA HIS A 149 -6.72 -19.37 -5.78
C HIS A 149 -6.86 -20.40 -6.90
N HIS A 150 -8.06 -20.46 -7.50
CA HIS A 150 -8.36 -21.32 -8.64
C HIS A 150 -9.54 -20.70 -9.43
N PRO A 151 -9.62 -20.86 -10.77
CA PRO A 151 -10.76 -20.38 -11.57
C PRO A 151 -12.11 -20.94 -11.11
N LYS A 152 -12.15 -22.23 -10.71
CA LYS A 152 -13.37 -22.91 -10.23
C LYS A 152 -13.56 -22.66 -8.73
N ALA A 153 -14.74 -22.15 -8.33
CA ALA A 153 -15.08 -21.87 -6.93
C ALA A 153 -14.99 -23.14 -6.05
N ALA A 154 -15.48 -24.29 -6.53
CA ALA A 154 -15.43 -25.55 -5.79
C ALA A 154 -14.01 -25.93 -5.36
N ARG A 155 -13.01 -25.72 -6.21
CA ARG A 155 -11.61 -25.98 -5.86
C ARG A 155 -11.08 -25.05 -4.79
N ARG A 156 -11.51 -23.79 -4.77
CA ARG A 156 -11.14 -22.84 -3.69
C ARG A 156 -11.73 -23.29 -2.36
N ILE A 157 -12.98 -23.76 -2.37
CA ILE A 157 -13.68 -24.31 -1.20
C ILE A 157 -12.93 -25.53 -0.67
N GLU A 158 -12.57 -26.48 -1.52
CA GLU A 158 -11.76 -27.65 -1.14
C GLU A 158 -10.44 -27.23 -0.46
N MET A 159 -9.76 -26.18 -0.97
CA MET A 159 -8.52 -25.66 -0.38
C MET A 159 -8.75 -25.03 1.00
N ILE A 160 -9.89 -24.34 1.21
CA ILE A 160 -10.24 -23.76 2.52
C ILE A 160 -10.56 -24.86 3.54
N GLN A 161 -11.19 -25.94 3.11
CA GLN A 161 -11.57 -27.07 3.99
C GLN A 161 -10.36 -27.89 4.45
N GLN A 162 -9.20 -27.76 3.79
CA GLN A 162 -7.95 -28.38 4.25
C GLN A 162 -7.41 -27.70 5.49
N ASP A 163 -6.68 -28.44 6.31
CA ASP A 163 -6.22 -27.98 7.64
C ASP A 163 -4.92 -27.17 7.57
N TYR A 164 -4.89 -26.13 6.73
CA TYR A 164 -3.79 -25.19 6.69
C TYR A 164 -4.00 -24.08 7.73
N GLU A 165 -2.92 -23.71 8.42
CA GLU A 165 -2.93 -22.65 9.43
C GLU A 165 -3.04 -21.25 8.80
N ILE A 166 -2.44 -21.05 7.62
CA ILE A 166 -2.45 -19.78 6.89
C ILE A 166 -3.04 -19.99 5.51
N VAL A 167 -4.09 -19.23 5.19
CA VAL A 167 -4.76 -19.28 3.89
C VAL A 167 -4.63 -17.91 3.23
N ILE A 168 -4.10 -17.87 2.00
CA ILE A 168 -3.94 -16.66 1.20
C ILE A 168 -4.98 -16.65 0.09
N SER A 169 -5.74 -15.56 -0.05
CA SER A 169 -6.73 -15.39 -1.13
C SER A 169 -6.71 -13.97 -1.68
N ASN A 170 -7.24 -13.78 -2.89
CA ASN A 170 -7.45 -12.44 -3.42
C ASN A 170 -8.80 -11.87 -2.97
N TYR A 171 -8.97 -10.54 -3.11
CA TYR A 171 -10.17 -9.85 -2.62
C TYR A 171 -11.47 -10.36 -3.26
N GLU A 172 -11.47 -10.60 -4.57
CA GLU A 172 -12.62 -11.13 -5.31
C GLU A 172 -12.89 -12.58 -4.91
N GLY A 173 -11.84 -13.34 -4.61
CA GLY A 173 -11.91 -14.72 -4.15
C GLY A 173 -12.66 -14.86 -2.83
N LEU A 174 -12.55 -13.87 -1.93
CA LEU A 174 -13.26 -13.91 -0.67
C LEU A 174 -14.77 -14.06 -0.84
N GLY A 175 -15.37 -13.39 -1.83
CA GLY A 175 -16.81 -13.52 -2.10
C GLY A 175 -17.26 -14.92 -2.47
N LEU A 176 -16.34 -15.80 -2.92
CA LEU A 176 -16.62 -17.18 -3.29
C LEU A 176 -16.44 -18.16 -2.12
N ILE A 177 -15.74 -17.77 -1.07
CA ILE A 177 -15.36 -18.64 0.06
C ILE A 177 -15.83 -18.12 1.42
N ALA A 178 -16.57 -17.00 1.46
CA ALA A 178 -16.94 -16.34 2.71
C ALA A 178 -17.82 -17.23 3.61
N ASP A 179 -18.67 -18.06 3.03
CA ASP A 179 -19.54 -18.97 3.78
C ASP A 179 -18.72 -20.08 4.44
N GLU A 180 -17.76 -20.65 3.74
CA GLU A 180 -16.83 -21.66 4.27
C GLU A 180 -15.93 -21.09 5.36
N VAL A 181 -15.43 -19.86 5.18
CA VAL A 181 -14.63 -19.17 6.20
C VAL A 181 -15.45 -18.98 7.48
N ARG A 182 -16.73 -18.63 7.37
CA ARG A 182 -17.64 -18.51 8.53
C ARG A 182 -17.93 -19.85 9.16
N ALA A 183 -18.19 -20.86 8.35
CA ALA A 183 -18.53 -22.21 8.81
C ALA A 183 -17.34 -22.88 9.52
N ASP A 184 -16.12 -22.66 9.08
CA ASP A 184 -14.89 -23.14 9.72
C ASP A 184 -14.75 -22.62 11.16
N GLY A 185 -15.05 -21.35 11.41
CA GLY A 185 -15.04 -20.74 12.74
C GLY A 185 -13.68 -20.67 13.42
N ARG A 186 -12.58 -21.00 12.73
CA ARG A 186 -11.20 -20.96 13.23
C ARG A 186 -10.38 -19.80 12.67
N PHE A 187 -10.89 -19.06 11.71
CA PHE A 187 -10.22 -17.88 11.16
C PHE A 187 -10.31 -16.71 12.14
N ASP A 188 -9.45 -16.76 13.15
CA ASP A 188 -9.43 -15.77 14.24
C ASP A 188 -8.73 -14.48 13.85
N LEU A 189 -7.91 -14.49 12.77
CA LEU A 189 -7.19 -13.33 12.26
C LEU A 189 -7.38 -13.18 10.75
N VAL A 190 -7.73 -11.97 10.32
CA VAL A 190 -7.74 -11.54 8.92
C VAL A 190 -6.71 -10.45 8.73
N ILE A 191 -5.78 -10.64 7.80
CA ILE A 191 -4.80 -9.64 7.38
C ILE A 191 -5.18 -9.17 5.98
N VAL A 192 -5.32 -7.86 5.80
CA VAL A 192 -5.64 -7.24 4.50
C VAL A 192 -4.45 -6.40 4.06
N ASP A 193 -3.76 -6.83 3.02
CA ASP A 193 -2.71 -6.04 2.39
C ASP A 193 -3.31 -5.15 1.29
N GLU A 194 -2.73 -3.97 1.06
CA GLU A 194 -3.28 -2.92 0.19
C GLU A 194 -4.75 -2.61 0.51
N ALA A 195 -4.98 -2.24 1.77
CA ALA A 195 -6.32 -2.06 2.36
C ALA A 195 -7.22 -1.06 1.61
N ASN A 196 -6.66 -0.17 0.78
CA ASN A 196 -7.42 0.76 -0.07
C ASN A 196 -8.44 0.07 -0.99
N ALA A 197 -8.26 -1.22 -1.26
CA ALA A 197 -9.26 -2.03 -1.97
C ALA A 197 -10.64 -2.04 -1.26
N TYR A 198 -10.68 -1.75 0.04
CA TYR A 198 -11.87 -1.77 0.89
C TYR A 198 -12.41 -0.39 1.29
N LYS A 199 -11.96 0.69 0.65
CA LYS A 199 -12.39 2.06 0.95
C LYS A 199 -13.88 2.34 0.73
N THR A 200 -14.58 1.54 -0.10
CA THR A 200 -15.98 1.74 -0.47
C THR A 200 -16.88 0.65 0.10
N PRO A 201 -17.74 0.95 1.12
CA PRO A 201 -18.56 -0.04 1.82
C PRO A 201 -19.65 -0.72 0.97
N THR A 202 -20.03 -0.12 -0.16
CA THR A 202 -21.09 -0.66 -1.03
C THR A 202 -20.59 -1.80 -1.94
N THR A 203 -19.28 -1.99 -2.06
CA THR A 203 -18.68 -3.00 -2.93
C THR A 203 -18.91 -4.42 -2.42
N ARG A 204 -19.00 -5.40 -3.34
CA ARG A 204 -19.14 -6.82 -3.00
C ARG A 204 -18.01 -7.32 -2.10
N ARG A 205 -16.74 -6.92 -2.39
CA ARG A 205 -15.57 -7.31 -1.59
C ARG A 205 -15.65 -6.79 -0.15
N TRP A 206 -16.08 -5.54 0.05
CA TRP A 206 -16.25 -4.98 1.38
C TRP A 206 -17.32 -5.75 2.18
N LYS A 207 -18.48 -6.02 1.57
CA LYS A 207 -19.56 -6.78 2.19
C LYS A 207 -19.13 -8.19 2.55
N ALA A 208 -18.38 -8.86 1.67
CA ALA A 208 -17.83 -10.19 1.93
C ALA A 208 -16.87 -10.19 3.12
N LEU A 209 -15.94 -9.22 3.20
CA LEU A 209 -15.05 -9.07 4.34
C LEU A 209 -15.84 -8.82 5.63
N ASN A 210 -16.75 -7.85 5.61
CA ASN A 210 -17.55 -7.52 6.80
C ASN A 210 -18.38 -8.72 7.30
N SER A 211 -18.85 -9.60 6.40
CA SER A 211 -19.66 -10.75 6.76
C SER A 211 -18.92 -11.86 7.51
N ILE A 212 -17.60 -11.94 7.38
CA ILE A 212 -16.77 -12.94 8.07
C ILE A 212 -16.21 -12.43 9.40
N LEU A 213 -16.32 -11.14 9.67
CA LEU A 213 -15.79 -10.53 10.88
C LEU A 213 -16.76 -10.67 12.05
N THR A 214 -16.24 -11.11 13.19
CA THR A 214 -16.93 -11.14 14.47
C THR A 214 -16.28 -10.13 15.43
N PRO A 215 -16.90 -9.80 16.59
CA PRO A 215 -16.24 -8.97 17.61
C PRO A 215 -14.89 -9.53 18.09
N ASN A 216 -14.69 -10.85 17.99
CA ASN A 216 -13.48 -11.53 18.42
C ASN A 216 -12.42 -11.68 17.33
N THR A 217 -12.77 -11.48 16.07
CA THR A 217 -11.84 -11.59 14.93
C THR A 217 -10.81 -10.45 14.98
N TYR A 218 -9.53 -10.79 14.92
CA TYR A 218 -8.47 -9.83 14.66
C TYR A 218 -8.54 -9.37 13.21
N LEU A 219 -8.42 -8.08 12.98
CA LEU A 219 -8.37 -7.50 11.63
C LEU A 219 -7.23 -6.50 11.54
N TRP A 220 -6.22 -6.81 10.75
CA TRP A 220 -5.09 -5.92 10.49
C TRP A 220 -5.13 -5.47 9.04
N MET A 221 -5.29 -4.16 8.83
CA MET A 221 -5.39 -3.56 7.51
C MET A 221 -4.12 -2.76 7.20
N MET A 222 -3.42 -3.14 6.14
CA MET A 222 -2.12 -2.58 5.79
C MET A 222 -2.19 -1.81 4.47
N THR A 223 -1.66 -0.59 4.44
CA THR A 223 -1.47 0.21 3.22
C THR A 223 -0.44 1.30 3.47
N GLY A 224 0.35 1.66 2.46
CA GLY A 224 1.28 2.79 2.56
C GLY A 224 0.64 4.17 2.35
N THR A 225 -0.60 4.22 1.85
CA THR A 225 -1.25 5.45 1.38
C THR A 225 -2.71 5.54 1.81
N PRO A 226 -3.00 5.70 3.12
CA PRO A 226 -4.37 5.82 3.59
C PRO A 226 -5.03 7.10 3.04
N ALA A 227 -6.28 6.99 2.55
CA ALA A 227 -7.10 8.11 2.06
C ALA A 227 -6.40 9.00 1.00
N SER A 228 -5.58 8.40 0.12
CA SER A 228 -4.71 9.10 -0.83
C SER A 228 -5.43 9.93 -1.92
N GLN A 229 -6.69 9.65 -2.19
CA GLN A 229 -7.44 10.37 -3.22
C GLN A 229 -8.41 11.39 -2.63
N SER A 230 -9.06 11.04 -1.52
CA SER A 230 -10.05 11.89 -0.87
C SER A 230 -10.17 11.51 0.61
N PRO A 231 -10.45 12.49 1.51
CA PRO A 231 -10.80 12.22 2.91
C PRO A 231 -11.97 11.23 3.06
N THR A 232 -12.85 11.16 2.07
CA THR A 232 -13.98 10.22 2.07
C THR A 232 -13.54 8.75 1.96
N ASP A 233 -12.35 8.46 1.44
CA ASP A 233 -11.80 7.11 1.29
C ASP A 233 -11.56 6.41 2.64
N ALA A 234 -11.36 7.20 3.72
CA ALA A 234 -11.20 6.67 5.08
C ALA A 234 -12.45 5.95 5.60
N TYR A 235 -13.65 6.31 5.12
CA TYR A 235 -14.91 5.81 5.66
C TYR A 235 -15.04 4.29 5.65
N GLY A 236 -14.80 3.66 4.49
CA GLY A 236 -14.94 2.20 4.36
C GLY A 236 -13.92 1.44 5.21
N LEU A 237 -12.72 1.98 5.34
CA LEU A 237 -11.64 1.40 6.17
C LEU A 237 -11.99 1.52 7.66
N ALA A 238 -12.37 2.72 8.11
CA ALA A 238 -12.77 2.98 9.49
C ALA A 238 -13.97 2.14 9.92
N LYS A 239 -14.96 1.95 9.03
CA LYS A 239 -16.13 1.08 9.32
C LYS A 239 -15.75 -0.36 9.66
N LEU A 240 -14.64 -0.87 9.16
CA LEU A 240 -14.15 -2.24 9.45
C LEU A 240 -13.32 -2.30 10.74
N VAL A 241 -12.48 -1.30 11.01
CA VAL A 241 -11.53 -1.31 12.14
C VAL A 241 -12.05 -0.55 13.34
N ASN A 242 -12.54 0.67 13.14
CA ASN A 242 -13.03 1.60 14.16
C ASN A 242 -14.43 2.13 13.79
N PRO A 243 -15.46 1.27 13.80
CA PRO A 243 -16.79 1.66 13.35
C PRO A 243 -17.42 2.81 14.15
N GLU A 244 -16.99 3.03 15.39
CA GLU A 244 -17.46 4.12 16.26
C GLU A 244 -16.77 5.45 15.92
N GLY A 245 -15.59 5.42 15.28
CA GLY A 245 -14.85 6.61 14.86
C GLY A 245 -15.48 7.35 13.67
N VAL A 246 -16.51 6.79 13.03
CA VAL A 246 -17.19 7.40 11.88
C VAL A 246 -18.71 7.32 12.01
N PRO A 247 -19.46 8.29 11.45
CA PRO A 247 -20.92 8.26 11.45
C PRO A 247 -21.49 6.99 10.83
N LYS A 248 -22.74 6.66 11.19
CA LYS A 248 -23.46 5.49 10.66
C LYS A 248 -23.58 5.53 9.12
N PHE A 249 -23.85 6.70 8.54
CA PHE A 249 -24.10 6.90 7.11
C PHE A 249 -22.96 7.64 6.44
N PHE A 250 -22.61 7.22 5.23
CA PHE A 250 -21.56 7.84 4.41
C PHE A 250 -21.81 9.32 4.12
N THR A 251 -23.06 9.72 3.92
CA THR A 251 -23.41 11.13 3.68
C THR A 251 -22.98 12.02 4.84
N ALA A 252 -23.23 11.60 6.08
CA ALA A 252 -22.81 12.34 7.27
C ALA A 252 -21.27 12.41 7.39
N TRP A 253 -20.55 11.34 7.03
CA TRP A 253 -19.09 11.37 6.96
C TRP A 253 -18.59 12.34 5.89
N ARG A 254 -19.14 12.24 4.67
CA ARG A 254 -18.77 13.17 3.59
C ARG A 254 -19.00 14.62 4.01
N ASP A 255 -20.17 14.94 4.59
CA ASP A 255 -20.51 16.30 5.02
C ASP A 255 -19.65 16.77 6.22
N LYS A 256 -19.08 15.84 7.00
CA LYS A 256 -18.09 16.13 8.05
C LYS A 256 -16.76 16.56 7.46
N VAL A 257 -16.24 15.84 6.47
CA VAL A 257 -14.87 16.03 5.95
C VAL A 257 -14.80 16.85 4.66
N MET A 258 -15.92 17.13 3.99
CA MET A 258 -15.96 17.83 2.70
C MET A 258 -16.91 19.02 2.73
N ASN A 259 -16.56 20.07 1.99
CA ASN A 259 -17.43 21.20 1.66
C ASN A 259 -18.06 20.98 0.28
N LYS A 260 -19.36 21.15 0.17
CA LYS A 260 -20.06 21.13 -1.11
C LYS A 260 -19.88 22.48 -1.83
N LEU A 261 -19.17 22.47 -2.96
CA LEU A 261 -18.97 23.68 -3.78
C LEU A 261 -20.09 23.86 -4.84
N THR A 262 -20.49 22.76 -5.48
CA THR A 262 -21.61 22.71 -6.43
C THR A 262 -22.38 21.39 -6.24
N LEU A 263 -23.40 21.13 -7.06
CA LEU A 263 -24.13 19.85 -7.02
C LEU A 263 -23.21 18.63 -7.17
N TYR A 264 -22.11 18.76 -7.92
CA TYR A 264 -21.20 17.66 -8.24
C TYR A 264 -19.75 17.85 -7.74
N LYS A 265 -19.42 19.03 -7.22
CA LYS A 265 -18.04 19.34 -6.83
C LYS A 265 -17.94 19.52 -5.31
N TRP A 266 -16.98 18.80 -4.71
CA TRP A 266 -16.67 18.83 -3.30
C TRP A 266 -15.19 19.17 -3.09
N ALA A 267 -14.86 19.84 -2.01
CA ALA A 267 -13.50 20.12 -1.59
C ALA A 267 -13.29 19.68 -0.13
N PRO A 268 -12.10 19.20 0.24
CA PRO A 268 -11.78 18.88 1.63
C PRO A 268 -11.97 20.09 2.55
N LYS A 269 -12.49 19.85 3.76
CA LYS A 269 -12.50 20.87 4.82
C LYS A 269 -11.10 21.04 5.39
N PRO A 270 -10.79 22.18 6.01
CA PRO A 270 -9.51 22.38 6.72
C PRO A 270 -9.25 21.31 7.80
N THR A 271 -10.30 20.87 8.50
CA THR A 271 -10.26 19.84 9.57
C THR A 271 -10.24 18.39 9.04
N ALA A 272 -10.36 18.20 7.73
CA ALA A 272 -10.52 16.85 7.16
C ALA A 272 -9.37 15.90 7.50
N LYS A 273 -8.13 16.42 7.64
CA LYS A 273 -6.95 15.61 8.00
C LYS A 273 -7.07 15.06 9.42
N ASP A 274 -7.46 15.90 10.37
CA ASP A 274 -7.64 15.50 11.77
C ASP A 274 -8.79 14.49 11.90
N ASP A 275 -9.92 14.75 11.23
CA ASP A 275 -11.06 13.85 11.22
C ASP A 275 -10.71 12.46 10.62
N VAL A 276 -9.91 12.43 9.55
CA VAL A 276 -9.40 11.18 8.94
C VAL A 276 -8.44 10.47 9.88
N PHE A 277 -7.53 11.22 10.49
CA PHE A 277 -6.58 10.67 11.46
C PHE A 277 -7.29 9.98 12.62
N ASP A 278 -8.27 10.65 13.24
CA ASP A 278 -9.06 10.10 14.36
C ASP A 278 -9.86 8.86 13.94
N ALA A 279 -10.47 8.89 12.76
CA ALA A 279 -11.25 7.77 12.24
C ALA A 279 -10.40 6.52 11.96
N LEU A 280 -9.14 6.71 11.56
CA LEU A 280 -8.22 5.64 11.19
C LEU A 280 -7.33 5.19 12.38
N GLN A 281 -7.80 5.32 13.61
CA GLN A 281 -7.15 4.77 14.80
C GLN A 281 -7.77 3.41 15.19
N PRO A 282 -7.01 2.50 15.87
CA PRO A 282 -5.58 2.59 16.17
C PRO A 282 -4.71 2.29 14.95
N ALA A 283 -3.66 3.06 14.76
CA ALA A 283 -2.74 2.92 13.64
C ALA A 283 -1.28 3.04 14.07
N ILE A 284 -0.39 2.35 13.34
CA ILE A 284 1.05 2.52 13.42
C ILE A 284 1.60 2.86 12.04
N ARG A 285 2.60 3.74 12.00
CA ARG A 285 3.24 4.15 10.75
C ARG A 285 4.73 4.38 10.95
N PHE A 286 5.49 3.94 9.95
CA PHE A 286 6.90 4.25 9.79
C PHE A 286 7.18 4.67 8.35
N THR A 287 7.97 5.71 8.17
CA THR A 287 8.50 6.11 6.88
C THR A 287 9.76 5.33 6.54
N LYS A 288 10.13 5.28 5.27
CA LYS A 288 11.42 4.71 4.86
C LYS A 288 12.60 5.48 5.47
N ALA A 289 12.50 6.81 5.50
CA ALA A 289 13.54 7.68 6.05
C ALA A 289 13.84 7.41 7.53
N GLU A 290 12.83 7.01 8.31
CA GLU A 290 13.00 6.65 9.72
C GLU A 290 13.60 5.25 9.92
N CYS A 291 13.42 4.35 8.95
CA CYS A 291 13.66 2.93 9.14
C CYS A 291 14.82 2.37 8.34
N LEU A 292 15.17 3.00 7.23
CA LEU A 292 16.10 2.47 6.24
C LEU A 292 17.11 3.56 5.88
N ASP A 293 18.37 3.17 5.86
CA ASP A 293 19.41 3.99 5.25
C ASP A 293 19.35 3.78 3.73
N LEU A 294 18.59 4.65 3.07
CA LEU A 294 18.39 4.62 1.62
C LEU A 294 19.01 5.88 1.00
N PRO A 295 19.51 5.77 -0.24
CA PRO A 295 19.97 6.94 -0.97
C PRO A 295 18.83 7.95 -1.18
N PRO A 296 19.13 9.26 -1.30
CA PRO A 296 18.12 10.27 -1.54
C PRO A 296 17.41 10.06 -2.87
N VAL A 297 16.12 10.34 -2.89
CA VAL A 297 15.31 10.36 -4.13
C VAL A 297 15.30 11.79 -4.67
N VAL A 298 15.79 11.96 -5.90
CA VAL A 298 15.84 13.25 -6.60
C VAL A 298 14.82 13.22 -7.74
N THR A 299 13.88 14.15 -7.73
CA THR A 299 12.89 14.28 -8.80
C THR A 299 13.31 15.37 -9.79
N MET A 300 13.30 15.06 -11.07
CA MET A 300 13.66 15.94 -12.17
C MET A 300 12.55 16.00 -13.21
N THR A 301 12.39 17.14 -13.84
CA THR A 301 11.43 17.33 -14.95
C THR A 301 12.18 17.61 -16.24
N ARG A 302 11.76 16.94 -17.31
CA ARG A 302 12.22 17.20 -18.68
C ARG A 302 11.03 17.70 -19.49
N GLU A 303 11.18 18.89 -20.05
CA GLU A 303 10.17 19.47 -20.93
C GLU A 303 10.46 19.12 -22.38
N VAL A 304 9.39 18.79 -23.11
CA VAL A 304 9.43 18.45 -24.53
C VAL A 304 8.39 19.30 -25.25
N GLU A 305 8.73 19.82 -26.40
CA GLU A 305 7.76 20.48 -27.26
C GLU A 305 6.95 19.45 -28.05
N MET A 306 5.63 19.63 -28.13
CA MET A 306 4.80 18.82 -29.01
C MET A 306 5.14 19.12 -30.47
N THR A 307 5.16 18.09 -31.30
CA THR A 307 5.27 18.32 -32.76
C THR A 307 4.07 19.12 -33.30
N PRO A 308 4.20 19.82 -34.43
CA PRO A 308 3.08 20.54 -35.01
C PRO A 308 1.84 19.67 -35.25
N GLN A 309 2.03 18.41 -35.61
CA GLN A 309 0.97 17.44 -35.77
C GLN A 309 0.26 17.17 -34.42
N GLN A 310 1.01 16.84 -33.38
CA GLN A 310 0.46 16.61 -32.04
C GLN A 310 -0.28 17.85 -31.51
N ALA A 311 0.33 19.03 -31.65
CA ALA A 311 -0.24 20.29 -31.19
C ALA A 311 -1.57 20.60 -31.87
N LYS A 312 -1.67 20.34 -33.18
CA LYS A 312 -2.90 20.51 -33.97
C LYS A 312 -4.03 19.62 -33.41
N TYR A 313 -3.79 18.31 -33.27
CA TYR A 313 -4.81 17.37 -32.77
C TYR A 313 -5.17 17.64 -31.32
N TYR A 314 -4.17 17.94 -30.47
CA TYR A 314 -4.37 18.31 -29.08
C TYR A 314 -5.27 19.54 -28.93
N ASN A 315 -4.99 20.61 -29.66
CA ASN A 315 -5.75 21.85 -29.61
C ASN A 315 -7.16 21.69 -30.20
N THR A 316 -7.32 20.90 -31.26
CA THR A 316 -8.65 20.59 -31.86
C THR A 316 -9.51 19.87 -30.80
N LEU A 317 -9.01 18.82 -30.19
CA LEU A 317 -9.73 18.10 -29.14
C LEU A 317 -10.05 18.98 -27.94
N LYS A 318 -9.10 19.80 -27.50
CA LYS A 318 -9.29 20.76 -26.39
C LYS A 318 -10.40 21.76 -26.70
N THR A 319 -10.46 22.30 -27.94
CA THR A 319 -11.49 23.23 -28.37
C THR A 319 -12.86 22.56 -28.43
N GLN A 320 -12.96 21.34 -28.98
CA GLN A 320 -14.20 20.56 -28.97
C GLN A 320 -14.73 20.33 -27.56
N MET A 321 -13.86 20.00 -26.62
CA MET A 321 -14.23 19.84 -25.20
C MET A 321 -14.76 21.15 -24.61
N LEU A 322 -14.15 22.30 -24.92
CA LEU A 322 -14.60 23.61 -24.43
C LEU A 322 -15.97 24.00 -25.00
N VAL A 323 -16.22 23.72 -26.29
CA VAL A 323 -17.52 23.96 -26.94
C VAL A 323 -18.62 23.08 -26.32
N GLN A 324 -18.34 21.80 -26.07
CA GLN A 324 -19.26 20.92 -25.37
C GLN A 324 -19.53 21.39 -23.92
N ALA A 325 -18.51 21.95 -23.25
CA ALA A 325 -18.67 22.51 -21.90
C ALA A 325 -19.51 23.79 -21.86
N ALA A 326 -19.51 24.57 -22.92
CA ALA A 326 -20.27 25.81 -22.97
C ALA A 326 -21.78 25.60 -23.28
N GLY A 327 -22.14 24.42 -23.80
CA GLY A 327 -23.54 24.11 -24.17
C GLY A 327 -24.26 23.15 -23.21
N GLU A 328 -23.56 22.32 -22.46
CA GLU A 328 -24.12 21.31 -21.57
C GLU A 328 -23.18 21.00 -20.37
N THR A 329 -23.76 20.50 -19.29
CA THR A 329 -23.00 20.02 -18.13
C THR A 329 -22.21 18.76 -18.53
N ILE A 330 -20.89 18.89 -18.74
CA ILE A 330 -20.04 17.72 -19.01
C ILE A 330 -20.09 16.79 -17.79
N SER A 331 -20.52 15.56 -18.00
CA SER A 331 -20.43 14.54 -16.96
C SER A 331 -18.95 14.30 -16.60
N ALA A 332 -18.67 13.94 -15.32
CA ALA A 332 -17.32 13.61 -14.86
C ALA A 332 -16.69 12.47 -15.70
N VAL A 333 -17.49 11.57 -16.23
CA VAL A 333 -17.06 10.47 -17.11
C VAL A 333 -16.54 11.00 -18.45
N ASN A 334 -17.25 11.94 -19.07
CA ASN A 334 -16.82 12.54 -20.34
C ASN A 334 -15.54 13.37 -20.17
N ALA A 335 -15.41 14.10 -19.05
CA ALA A 335 -14.22 14.87 -18.72
C ALA A 335 -12.97 13.95 -18.53
N ALA A 336 -13.14 12.82 -17.84
CA ALA A 336 -12.06 11.85 -17.64
C ALA A 336 -11.65 11.17 -18.95
N ALA A 337 -12.61 10.81 -19.82
CA ALA A 337 -12.34 10.22 -21.12
C ALA A 337 -11.56 11.19 -22.03
N ALA A 338 -11.97 12.45 -22.04
CA ALA A 338 -11.32 13.48 -22.81
C ALA A 338 -9.90 13.80 -22.31
N MET A 339 -9.71 13.86 -20.99
CA MET A 339 -8.38 13.99 -20.37
C MET A 339 -7.46 12.84 -20.80
N ASN A 340 -7.98 11.61 -20.79
CA ASN A 340 -7.22 10.43 -21.21
C ASN A 340 -6.79 10.51 -22.69
N LYS A 341 -7.67 11.01 -23.57
CA LYS A 341 -7.33 11.24 -25.00
C LYS A 341 -6.24 12.31 -25.16
N LEU A 342 -6.31 13.41 -24.41
CA LEU A 342 -5.26 14.44 -24.43
C LEU A 342 -3.89 13.87 -24.00
N LEU A 343 -3.85 13.03 -22.97
CA LEU A 343 -2.63 12.34 -22.54
C LEU A 343 -2.12 11.36 -23.61
N GLN A 344 -3.01 10.63 -24.27
CA GLN A 344 -2.64 9.73 -25.37
C GLN A 344 -1.92 10.49 -26.48
N ILE A 345 -2.50 11.62 -26.95
CA ILE A 345 -1.89 12.49 -27.96
C ILE A 345 -0.52 13.00 -27.50
N SER A 346 -0.42 13.48 -26.25
CA SER A 346 0.85 13.97 -25.68
C SER A 346 1.92 12.88 -25.61
N CYS A 347 1.53 11.62 -25.37
CA CYS A 347 2.44 10.46 -25.28
C CYS A 347 2.76 9.82 -26.65
N GLY A 348 2.20 10.34 -27.76
CA GLY A 348 2.58 9.95 -29.12
C GLY A 348 1.66 8.96 -29.83
N ALA A 349 0.55 8.53 -29.22
CA ALA A 349 -0.45 7.71 -29.90
C ALA A 349 -1.82 7.86 -29.23
N ALA A 350 -2.89 7.86 -30.02
CA ALA A 350 -4.26 7.86 -29.51
C ALA A 350 -5.09 6.75 -30.14
N TYR A 351 -5.99 6.16 -29.34
CA TYR A 351 -6.95 5.17 -29.83
C TYR A 351 -8.19 5.89 -30.40
N THR A 352 -8.66 5.47 -31.58
CA THR A 352 -9.98 5.85 -32.10
C THR A 352 -11.10 5.16 -31.30
N ASP A 353 -12.35 5.50 -31.58
CA ASP A 353 -13.51 4.83 -30.97
C ASP A 353 -13.62 3.37 -31.43
N ASP A 354 -13.14 3.06 -32.64
CA ASP A 354 -13.02 1.70 -33.23
C ASP A 354 -11.79 0.94 -32.72
N ARG A 355 -11.05 1.52 -31.73
CA ARG A 355 -9.81 0.99 -31.14
C ARG A 355 -8.61 0.90 -32.10
N GLU A 356 -8.65 1.56 -33.23
CA GLU A 356 -7.49 1.75 -34.08
C GLU A 356 -6.50 2.73 -33.42
N VAL A 357 -5.21 2.54 -33.68
CA VAL A 357 -4.15 3.39 -33.13
C VAL A 357 -3.78 4.46 -34.16
N VAL A 358 -3.93 5.72 -33.80
CA VAL A 358 -3.38 6.86 -34.55
C VAL A 358 -2.05 7.23 -33.90
N GLU A 359 -0.95 7.02 -34.63
CA GLU A 359 0.39 7.37 -34.16
C GLU A 359 0.72 8.83 -34.52
N PHE A 360 1.39 9.50 -33.62
CA PHE A 360 1.93 10.84 -33.80
C PHE A 360 3.46 10.79 -33.78
N ASP A 361 4.10 11.71 -34.45
CA ASP A 361 5.55 11.84 -34.38
C ASP A 361 6.00 12.12 -32.92
N SER A 362 6.67 11.16 -32.35
CA SER A 362 7.16 11.18 -30.96
C SER A 362 8.66 11.41 -30.88
N ALA A 363 9.33 11.69 -32.01
CA ALA A 363 10.78 11.82 -32.08
C ALA A 363 11.37 12.78 -31.04
N PRO A 364 10.80 13.99 -30.78
CA PRO A 364 11.34 14.88 -29.76
C PRO A 364 11.29 14.27 -28.34
N ARG A 365 10.21 13.56 -28.02
CA ARG A 365 10.04 12.95 -26.70
C ARG A 365 10.95 11.74 -26.52
N LEU A 366 11.15 10.96 -27.56
CA LEU A 366 12.09 9.83 -27.57
C LEU A 366 13.55 10.30 -27.51
N SER A 367 13.89 11.44 -28.14
CA SER A 367 15.22 12.05 -28.00
C SER A 367 15.52 12.44 -26.56
N VAL A 368 14.58 13.10 -25.90
CA VAL A 368 14.74 13.44 -24.46
C VAL A 368 14.84 12.19 -23.58
N LEU A 369 14.12 11.12 -23.91
CA LEU A 369 14.28 9.84 -23.23
C LEU A 369 15.69 9.26 -23.42
N GLU A 370 16.23 9.34 -24.64
CA GLU A 370 17.60 8.90 -24.95
C GLU A 370 18.64 9.69 -24.14
N GLU A 371 18.51 11.02 -24.05
CA GLU A 371 19.35 11.86 -23.19
C GLU A 371 19.33 11.40 -21.72
N VAL A 372 18.15 11.10 -21.19
CA VAL A 372 18.03 10.58 -19.81
C VAL A 372 18.74 9.23 -19.65
N LEU A 373 18.70 8.37 -20.68
CA LEU A 373 19.42 7.07 -20.65
C LEU A 373 20.93 7.25 -20.74
N GLU A 374 21.43 8.30 -21.37
CA GLU A 374 22.86 8.62 -21.45
C GLU A 374 23.40 9.20 -20.13
N GLU A 375 22.53 9.77 -19.26
CA GLU A 375 22.92 10.34 -17.96
C GLU A 375 23.24 9.27 -16.90
N THR A 376 22.95 7.99 -17.15
CA THR A 376 23.25 6.90 -16.22
C THR A 376 23.80 5.67 -16.93
N ASP A 377 24.81 5.03 -16.33
CA ASP A 377 25.33 3.73 -16.78
C ASP A 377 24.56 2.55 -16.18
N ARG A 378 23.63 2.81 -15.25
CA ARG A 378 22.84 1.80 -14.56
C ARG A 378 21.55 1.47 -15.32
N LYS A 379 20.79 0.55 -14.76
CA LYS A 379 19.51 0.16 -15.34
C LYS A 379 18.44 1.22 -15.11
N VAL A 380 17.49 1.29 -16.03
CA VAL A 380 16.41 2.28 -16.03
C VAL A 380 15.05 1.59 -16.12
N ILE A 381 14.09 2.07 -15.33
CA ILE A 381 12.68 1.68 -15.41
C ILE A 381 11.91 2.82 -16.08
N ILE A 382 11.15 2.52 -17.13
CA ILE A 382 10.29 3.48 -17.80
C ILE A 382 8.84 3.08 -17.59
N PHE A 383 8.05 3.95 -16.99
CA PHE A 383 6.61 3.76 -16.85
C PHE A 383 5.85 4.51 -17.94
N ALA A 384 5.01 3.77 -18.68
CA ALA A 384 4.10 4.30 -19.69
C ALA A 384 2.70 3.71 -19.51
N LEU A 385 1.66 4.55 -19.67
CA LEU A 385 0.26 4.16 -19.41
C LEU A 385 -0.32 3.28 -20.51
N PHE A 386 0.03 3.55 -21.77
CA PHE A 386 -0.62 2.99 -22.95
C PHE A 386 0.27 1.94 -23.62
N LEU A 387 -0.33 0.84 -24.08
CA LEU A 387 0.39 -0.23 -24.75
C LEU A 387 1.10 0.25 -26.01
N SER A 388 0.42 1.05 -26.84
CA SER A 388 1.02 1.65 -28.02
C SER A 388 2.27 2.47 -27.71
N THR A 389 2.25 3.24 -26.61
CA THR A 389 3.43 4.00 -26.14
C THR A 389 4.55 3.07 -25.67
N ILE A 390 4.24 1.98 -24.97
CA ILE A 390 5.22 0.97 -24.56
C ILE A 390 5.90 0.37 -25.80
N ASP A 391 5.12 -0.01 -26.81
CA ASP A 391 5.64 -0.57 -28.06
C ASP A 391 6.52 0.44 -28.81
N THR A 392 6.08 1.70 -28.90
CA THR A 392 6.85 2.79 -29.54
C THR A 392 8.20 2.98 -28.86
N ILE A 393 8.24 3.06 -27.52
CA ILE A 393 9.47 3.19 -26.75
C ILE A 393 10.37 1.97 -26.97
N SER A 394 9.85 0.77 -26.82
CA SER A 394 10.63 -0.47 -26.96
C SER A 394 11.22 -0.62 -28.37
N ASN A 395 10.45 -0.35 -29.41
CA ASN A 395 10.90 -0.38 -30.80
C ASN A 395 12.00 0.66 -31.05
N TYR A 396 11.86 1.86 -30.49
CA TYR A 396 12.88 2.90 -30.59
C TYR A 396 14.20 2.46 -29.92
N LEU A 397 14.13 1.95 -28.69
CA LEU A 397 15.29 1.47 -27.96
C LEU A 397 15.99 0.31 -28.67
N THR A 398 15.21 -0.61 -29.24
CA THR A 398 15.75 -1.74 -30.03
C THR A 398 16.47 -1.25 -31.28
N LYS A 399 15.91 -0.26 -32.01
CA LYS A 399 16.59 0.35 -33.17
C LYS A 399 17.89 1.06 -32.78
N LYS A 400 17.99 1.58 -31.56
CA LYS A 400 19.21 2.19 -31.02
C LYS A 400 20.19 1.18 -30.42
N GLY A 401 19.89 -0.12 -30.47
CA GLY A 401 20.73 -1.17 -29.91
C GLY A 401 20.70 -1.24 -28.38
N ILE A 402 19.72 -0.59 -27.73
CA ILE A 402 19.55 -0.60 -26.27
C ILE A 402 18.70 -1.81 -25.88
N ALA A 403 19.31 -2.76 -25.14
CA ALA A 403 18.63 -3.97 -24.68
C ALA A 403 17.50 -3.62 -23.71
N ASN A 404 16.27 -3.96 -24.09
CA ASN A 404 15.08 -3.65 -23.30
C ASN A 404 14.09 -4.81 -23.32
N GLU A 405 13.19 -4.81 -22.31
CA GLU A 405 12.07 -5.76 -22.18
C GLU A 405 10.82 -5.01 -21.75
N GLN A 406 9.66 -5.59 -22.08
CA GLN A 406 8.35 -5.00 -21.75
C GLN A 406 7.64 -5.80 -20.67
N ILE A 407 6.96 -5.11 -19.73
CA ILE A 407 6.04 -5.72 -18.76
C ILE A 407 4.70 -4.97 -18.78
N HIS A 408 3.65 -5.65 -19.24
CA HIS A 408 2.28 -5.14 -19.30
C HIS A 408 1.27 -6.26 -19.00
N GLY A 409 -0.04 -5.96 -19.00
CA GLY A 409 -1.09 -6.92 -18.66
C GLY A 409 -1.12 -8.20 -19.49
N GLY A 410 -0.65 -8.15 -20.76
CA GLY A 410 -0.56 -9.31 -21.65
C GLY A 410 0.63 -10.25 -21.39
N VAL A 411 1.59 -9.86 -20.54
CA VAL A 411 2.74 -10.71 -20.22
C VAL A 411 2.36 -11.71 -19.12
N SER A 412 2.56 -13.01 -19.40
CA SER A 412 2.25 -14.07 -18.42
C SER A 412 3.08 -13.93 -17.14
N ALA A 413 2.56 -14.44 -16.02
CA ALA A 413 3.21 -14.35 -14.72
C ALA A 413 4.61 -15.02 -14.74
N SER A 414 4.76 -16.17 -15.41
CA SER A 414 6.04 -16.86 -15.55
C SER A 414 7.06 -16.04 -16.33
N LYS A 415 6.67 -15.50 -17.50
CA LYS A 415 7.56 -14.65 -18.31
C LYS A 415 7.94 -13.37 -17.56
N ARG A 416 7.00 -12.75 -16.84
CA ARG A 416 7.25 -11.57 -16.00
C ARG A 416 8.31 -11.87 -14.93
N ALA A 417 8.20 -13.01 -14.23
CA ALA A 417 9.18 -13.41 -13.22
C ALA A 417 10.58 -13.60 -13.82
N GLN A 418 10.68 -14.21 -15.02
CA GLN A 418 11.96 -14.37 -15.74
C GLN A 418 12.56 -13.03 -16.15
N ILE A 419 11.77 -12.10 -16.68
CA ILE A 419 12.22 -10.75 -17.06
C ILE A 419 12.77 -10.01 -15.84
N ILE A 420 12.04 -10.03 -14.73
CA ILE A 420 12.45 -9.38 -13.47
C ILE A 420 13.75 -10.01 -12.95
N HIS A 421 13.86 -11.34 -12.97
CA HIS A 421 15.09 -12.02 -12.54
C HIS A 421 16.29 -11.60 -13.37
N ARG A 422 16.16 -11.58 -14.71
CA ARG A 422 17.23 -11.12 -15.60
C ARG A 422 17.58 -9.65 -15.36
N PHE A 423 16.57 -8.80 -15.25
CA PHE A 423 16.80 -7.38 -14.97
C PHE A 423 17.56 -7.15 -13.66
N GLN A 424 17.27 -7.92 -12.61
CA GLN A 424 17.96 -7.77 -11.33
C GLN A 424 19.37 -8.36 -11.30
N ASN A 425 19.62 -9.47 -11.99
CA ASN A 425 20.80 -10.29 -11.75
C ASN A 425 21.75 -10.41 -12.95
N GLU A 426 21.31 -10.02 -14.15
CA GLU A 426 22.10 -10.14 -15.37
C GLU A 426 22.40 -8.73 -15.95
N PRO A 427 23.44 -8.55 -16.77
CA PRO A 427 23.75 -7.27 -17.41
C PRO A 427 22.60 -6.76 -18.30
N THR A 428 21.88 -7.66 -18.97
CA THR A 428 20.77 -7.36 -19.87
C THR A 428 19.45 -7.96 -19.33
N PRO A 429 18.31 -7.27 -19.53
CA PRO A 429 18.11 -5.99 -20.21
C PRO A 429 18.60 -4.80 -19.38
N ARG A 430 19.00 -3.71 -20.04
CA ARG A 430 19.33 -2.44 -19.39
C ARG A 430 18.08 -1.62 -19.05
N VAL A 431 17.08 -1.66 -19.89
CA VAL A 431 15.86 -0.89 -19.75
C VAL A 431 14.65 -1.81 -19.60
N LEU A 432 13.77 -1.45 -18.66
CA LEU A 432 12.49 -2.12 -18.46
C LEU A 432 11.36 -1.13 -18.73
N VAL A 433 10.56 -1.38 -19.78
CA VAL A 433 9.41 -0.54 -20.13
C VAL A 433 8.16 -1.19 -19.53
N MET A 434 7.50 -0.50 -18.61
CA MET A 434 6.46 -1.11 -17.79
C MET A 434 5.15 -0.34 -17.81
N GLN A 435 4.05 -1.09 -17.86
CA GLN A 435 2.74 -0.53 -17.53
C GLN A 435 2.61 -0.42 -16.00
N PRO A 436 2.23 0.74 -15.42
CA PRO A 436 2.12 0.92 -13.97
C PRO A 436 1.27 -0.13 -13.26
N ALA A 437 0.12 -0.48 -13.84
CA ALA A 437 -0.76 -1.51 -13.29
C ALA A 437 -0.11 -2.91 -13.22
N ALA A 438 0.80 -3.23 -14.14
CA ALA A 438 1.53 -4.50 -14.16
C ALA A 438 2.68 -4.55 -13.15
N SER A 439 3.11 -3.39 -12.64
CA SER A 439 4.15 -3.25 -11.61
C SER A 439 3.58 -3.15 -10.20
N ALA A 440 2.26 -3.09 -10.05
CA ALA A 440 1.58 -2.58 -8.86
C ALA A 440 2.01 -3.21 -7.54
N HIS A 441 2.48 -4.47 -7.48
CA HIS A 441 2.67 -5.12 -6.18
C HIS A 441 3.96 -5.96 -6.09
N GLY A 442 4.70 -5.75 -5.00
CA GLY A 442 5.71 -6.67 -4.47
C GLY A 442 7.03 -6.84 -5.26
N ILE A 443 7.20 -6.19 -6.41
CA ILE A 443 8.39 -6.34 -7.25
C ILE A 443 9.53 -5.47 -6.72
N THR A 444 10.75 -6.02 -6.65
CA THR A 444 11.97 -5.29 -6.30
C THR A 444 12.82 -5.10 -7.55
N LEU A 445 13.19 -3.86 -7.88
CA LEU A 445 13.96 -3.49 -9.08
C LEU A 445 15.12 -2.56 -8.72
N THR A 446 15.85 -2.89 -7.65
CA THR A 446 16.96 -2.09 -7.10
C THR A 446 18.23 -2.12 -7.97
N ALA A 447 18.27 -2.92 -9.04
CA ALA A 447 19.29 -2.81 -10.07
C ALA A 447 19.21 -1.49 -10.87
N ALA A 448 18.01 -0.86 -10.89
CA ALA A 448 17.82 0.45 -11.47
C ALA A 448 18.03 1.55 -10.43
N ASP A 449 18.63 2.65 -10.83
CA ASP A 449 18.73 3.89 -10.06
C ASP A 449 17.88 5.02 -10.64
N THR A 450 17.32 4.82 -11.83
CA THR A 450 16.54 5.83 -12.56
C THR A 450 15.17 5.27 -12.92
N VAL A 451 14.14 6.04 -12.55
CA VAL A 451 12.73 5.77 -12.85
C VAL A 451 12.20 6.91 -13.72
N VAL A 452 11.77 6.60 -14.93
CA VAL A 452 11.22 7.57 -15.88
C VAL A 452 9.72 7.40 -15.98
N PHE A 453 8.96 8.46 -15.74
CA PHE A 453 7.56 8.55 -16.09
C PHE A 453 7.44 9.22 -17.46
N TYR A 454 7.14 8.42 -18.47
CA TYR A 454 6.98 8.90 -19.85
C TYR A 454 5.71 9.75 -20.05
N GLY A 455 4.82 9.72 -19.08
CA GLY A 455 3.64 10.55 -18.89
C GLY A 455 3.11 10.40 -17.46
N PRO A 456 2.25 11.34 -16.99
CA PRO A 456 1.76 11.33 -15.61
C PRO A 456 0.80 10.17 -15.36
N LEU A 457 0.79 9.65 -14.13
CA LEU A 457 -0.15 8.64 -13.69
C LEU A 457 -1.44 9.28 -13.16
N MET A 458 -2.55 8.52 -13.22
CA MET A 458 -3.85 8.96 -12.72
C MET A 458 -4.04 8.76 -11.21
N SER A 459 -3.13 8.02 -10.56
CA SER A 459 -3.22 7.65 -9.15
C SER A 459 -1.92 7.95 -8.43
N VAL A 460 -2.01 8.71 -7.34
CA VAL A 460 -0.89 8.98 -6.41
C VAL A 460 -0.36 7.67 -5.81
N GLU A 461 -1.25 6.75 -5.46
CA GLU A 461 -0.89 5.44 -4.92
C GLU A 461 -0.01 4.66 -5.91
N GLN A 462 -0.43 4.58 -7.18
CA GLN A 462 0.39 3.94 -8.23
C GLN A 462 1.73 4.64 -8.41
N TYR A 463 1.75 5.98 -8.39
CA TYR A 463 2.98 6.76 -8.52
C TYR A 463 3.98 6.42 -7.39
N ILE A 464 3.53 6.45 -6.14
CA ILE A 464 4.36 6.07 -4.98
C ILE A 464 4.83 4.62 -5.09
N GLN A 465 3.96 3.71 -5.49
CA GLN A 465 4.31 2.31 -5.69
C GLN A 465 5.35 2.12 -6.80
N CYS A 466 5.24 2.84 -7.91
CA CYS A 466 6.21 2.81 -9.00
C CYS A 466 7.59 3.31 -8.56
N CYS A 467 7.66 4.46 -7.87
CA CYS A 467 8.91 4.98 -7.32
C CYS A 467 9.56 3.98 -6.34
N ALA A 468 8.75 3.35 -5.49
CA ALA A 468 9.22 2.37 -4.51
C ALA A 468 9.76 1.05 -5.12
N ARG A 469 9.77 0.89 -6.45
CA ARG A 469 10.42 -0.29 -7.09
C ARG A 469 11.94 -0.19 -7.07
N ALA A 470 12.49 1.00 -7.30
CA ALA A 470 13.92 1.29 -7.25
C ALA A 470 14.35 1.78 -5.86
N ASP A 471 13.54 2.64 -5.22
CA ASP A 471 13.78 3.19 -3.89
C ASP A 471 13.37 2.17 -2.80
N ARG A 472 14.26 1.22 -2.53
CA ARG A 472 14.01 0.10 -1.61
C ARG A 472 15.30 -0.46 -1.02
N LYS A 473 15.20 -1.18 0.11
CA LYS A 473 16.33 -1.92 0.70
C LYS A 473 17.02 -2.80 -0.36
N GLY A 474 18.33 -2.65 -0.47
CA GLY A 474 19.16 -3.30 -1.52
C GLY A 474 19.48 -2.36 -2.68
N GLN A 475 19.08 -1.08 -2.63
CA GLN A 475 19.59 -0.05 -3.52
C GLN A 475 21.04 0.28 -3.16
N ASN A 476 21.94 0.18 -4.15
CA ASN A 476 23.38 0.38 -3.99
C ASN A 476 23.90 1.62 -4.75
N SER A 477 23.01 2.47 -5.25
CA SER A 477 23.39 3.74 -5.89
C SER A 477 23.45 4.88 -4.86
N ASP A 478 24.19 5.94 -5.17
CA ASP A 478 24.30 7.12 -4.32
C ASP A 478 22.99 7.95 -4.25
N LYS A 479 22.13 7.79 -5.26
CA LYS A 479 20.82 8.43 -5.36
C LYS A 479 19.88 7.59 -6.23
N VAL A 480 18.59 7.78 -6.06
CA VAL A 480 17.55 7.34 -6.99
C VAL A 480 16.99 8.56 -7.71
N THR A 481 17.02 8.54 -9.03
CA THR A 481 16.51 9.64 -9.85
C THR A 481 15.12 9.31 -10.39
N VAL A 482 14.15 10.19 -10.16
CA VAL A 482 12.80 10.11 -10.74
C VAL A 482 12.66 11.20 -11.79
N VAL A 483 12.41 10.83 -13.04
CA VAL A 483 12.33 11.76 -14.16
C VAL A 483 10.89 11.83 -14.67
N HIS A 484 10.34 13.04 -14.73
CA HIS A 484 9.06 13.33 -15.35
C HIS A 484 9.26 13.91 -16.74
N ILE A 485 8.81 13.23 -17.80
CA ILE A 485 8.80 13.80 -19.16
C ILE A 485 7.42 14.39 -19.42
N GLN A 486 7.36 15.66 -19.77
CA GLN A 486 6.10 16.39 -19.97
C GLN A 486 6.17 17.31 -21.19
N SER A 487 5.08 17.39 -21.96
CA SER A 487 4.98 18.25 -23.14
C SER A 487 3.76 19.17 -23.10
N SER A 488 2.67 18.71 -22.48
CA SER A 488 1.38 19.41 -22.52
C SER A 488 1.04 20.11 -21.21
N PRO A 489 0.19 21.16 -21.25
CA PRO A 489 -0.32 21.80 -20.05
C PRO A 489 -1.08 20.84 -19.11
N VAL A 490 -1.69 19.80 -19.67
CA VAL A 490 -2.38 18.75 -18.90
C VAL A 490 -1.38 17.94 -18.11
N GLU A 491 -0.29 17.47 -18.74
CA GLU A 491 0.76 16.70 -18.06
C GLU A 491 1.41 17.51 -16.93
N LYS A 492 1.76 18.80 -17.20
CA LYS A 492 2.32 19.71 -16.18
C LYS A 492 1.43 19.81 -14.95
N ARG A 493 0.12 20.01 -15.14
CA ARG A 493 -0.85 20.09 -14.04
C ARG A 493 -0.98 18.78 -13.29
N MET A 494 -0.95 17.64 -14.00
CA MET A 494 -1.07 16.33 -13.37
C MET A 494 0.16 15.99 -12.53
N PHE A 495 1.37 16.21 -13.04
CA PHE A 495 2.60 16.00 -12.25
C PHE A 495 2.64 16.92 -11.02
N LYS A 496 2.24 18.19 -11.16
CA LYS A 496 2.12 19.10 -10.03
C LYS A 496 1.12 18.60 -8.98
N ALA A 497 -0.05 18.12 -9.42
CA ALA A 497 -1.06 17.57 -8.52
C ALA A 497 -0.61 16.26 -7.85
N LEU A 498 0.14 15.42 -8.56
CA LEU A 498 0.76 14.22 -7.98
C LEU A 498 1.73 14.59 -6.86
N SER A 499 2.64 15.54 -7.11
CA SER A 499 3.60 16.01 -6.10
C SER A 499 2.89 16.60 -4.87
N GLN A 500 1.90 17.48 -5.05
CA GLN A 500 1.13 18.05 -3.94
C GLN A 500 0.41 16.99 -3.09
N LYS A 501 -0.17 15.97 -3.72
CA LYS A 501 -0.85 14.89 -2.99
C LYS A 501 0.14 13.95 -2.29
N VAL A 502 1.36 13.79 -2.80
CA VAL A 502 2.44 13.10 -2.09
C VAL A 502 2.79 13.87 -0.82
N ASP A 503 2.90 15.20 -0.90
CA ASP A 503 3.16 16.07 0.26
C ASP A 503 1.99 16.00 1.28
N ASP A 504 0.75 16.02 0.81
CA ASP A 504 -0.44 15.84 1.67
C ASP A 504 -0.45 14.49 2.41
N ASN A 505 -0.01 13.41 1.75
CA ASN A 505 0.21 12.13 2.42
C ASN A 505 1.34 12.18 3.45
N GLY A 506 2.38 12.96 3.19
CA GLY A 506 3.46 13.24 4.14
C GLY A 506 2.97 13.88 5.43
N LEU A 507 2.09 14.88 5.33
CA LEU A 507 1.46 15.52 6.49
C LEU A 507 0.60 14.56 7.31
N LEU A 508 -0.20 13.70 6.66
CA LEU A 508 -0.92 12.63 7.37
C LEU A 508 0.04 11.68 8.08
N THR A 509 1.20 11.39 7.46
CA THR A 509 2.26 10.58 8.05
C THR A 509 2.75 11.16 9.36
N GLU A 510 3.06 12.45 9.38
CA GLU A 510 3.56 13.15 10.55
C GLU A 510 2.56 13.11 11.71
N MET A 511 1.26 13.27 11.43
CA MET A 511 0.19 13.15 12.42
C MET A 511 0.14 11.73 13.03
N PHE A 512 0.30 10.67 12.23
CA PHE A 512 0.32 9.29 12.74
C PHE A 512 1.55 8.99 13.60
N ASN A 513 2.71 9.60 13.30
CA ASN A 513 3.94 9.39 14.09
C ASN A 513 3.87 10.03 15.47
N ASN A 514 3.22 11.20 15.59
CA ASN A 514 3.12 11.93 16.85
C ASN A 514 2.32 11.17 17.94
N VAL A 515 1.41 10.27 17.54
CA VAL A 515 0.63 9.44 18.50
C VAL A 515 1.46 8.33 19.15
N ILE A 516 2.57 7.92 18.54
CA ILE A 516 3.44 6.87 19.10
C ILE A 516 4.38 7.43 20.17
N SER A 517 4.67 8.73 20.10
CA SER A 517 5.55 9.44 21.03
C SER A 517 4.85 9.92 22.32
N GLU A 518 3.52 9.94 22.38
CA GLU A 518 2.71 10.19 23.57
C GLU A 518 2.31 8.90 24.31
#